data_6fad8f24cfbf9192cf5c2f025d55378f
#
_entry.id   6fad8f24cfbf9192cf5c2f025d55378f
#
_cell.length_a   1.000
_cell.length_b   1.000
_cell.length_c   1.000
_cell.angle_alpha   90.00
_cell.angle_beta   90.00
_cell.angle_gamma   90.00
#
_symmetry.space_group_name_H-M   'P 1'
#
loop_
_entity.id
_entity.type
_entity.pdbx_description
1 polymer ?
#
loop_
_entity_poly.entity_id
_entity_poly.type
_entity_poly.pdbx_seq_one_letter_code
_entity_poly.pdbx_strand_id
1 'polypeptide(L)'
;MRLVKPIFLCACAVVLMTACGRMDKGAQMKTENTQINQFTESAFDADTKITDVIRDPAFGDYGRLLFPVDFEIPDNLKLKDVREILPWYSKINTDKTVELVNTMKERAQSGEQIFYDIYSDAEKKADPEKKDTGLFFFRGDAGAKTAIVNAGGGFVYVAGIHDSFPQALELSKKGYNAFALIYRPGAQTACEDLARAIAFLQEHASELQIDMADYSLWGGSAGARMAAWLGAYGTSYFGEADYPAPAAVIMQYTGLSEVTGNEPPTYACVGTSDGIASYRTMENYIARIKKNGTNAQIEVFKGLSHGFGLGEGTVAEGWIDHALTFWEENMGDQK
;
A
#
# COMPACT_ATOMS: atom_id res chain seq x y z
N MET A 1 27.73 -16.28 -54.70
CA MET A 1 28.38 -17.61 -54.49
C MET A 1 27.60 -18.32 -53.36
N ARG A 2 26.86 -19.36 -53.75
CA ARG A 2 26.04 -20.22 -52.90
C ARG A 2 26.91 -21.21 -52.14
N LEU A 3 26.58 -21.52 -50.88
CA LEU A 3 26.84 -22.80 -50.20
C LEU A 3 25.93 -22.84 -48.94
N VAL A 4 24.88 -23.51 -48.91
CA VAL A 4 24.39 -24.89 -48.70
C VAL A 4 24.77 -25.44 -47.31
N LYS A 5 23.68 -25.79 -46.56
CA LYS A 5 23.60 -26.45 -45.26
C LYS A 5 24.18 -27.86 -45.27
N PRO A 6 24.38 -28.49 -44.08
CA PRO A 6 23.61 -29.72 -43.88
C PRO A 6 22.84 -29.83 -42.55
N ILE A 7 21.71 -30.49 -42.70
CA ILE A 7 20.81 -31.07 -41.71
C ILE A 7 21.45 -32.34 -41.13
N PHE A 8 21.42 -32.51 -39.81
CA PHE A 8 21.63 -33.84 -39.22
C PHE A 8 20.35 -34.31 -38.53
N LEU A 9 19.75 -35.30 -39.19
CA LEU A 9 18.73 -36.20 -38.66
C LEU A 9 19.43 -37.28 -37.85
N CYS A 10 19.00 -37.59 -36.64
CA CYS A 10 19.36 -38.81 -35.97
C CYS A 10 18.10 -39.53 -35.47
N ALA A 11 17.97 -40.74 -35.97
CA ALA A 11 16.80 -41.57 -35.87
C ALA A 11 16.74 -42.36 -34.56
N CYS A 12 15.51 -42.65 -34.15
CA CYS A 12 15.12 -43.54 -33.06
C CYS A 12 15.57 -44.99 -33.33
N ALA A 13 16.04 -45.69 -32.33
CA ALA A 13 16.05 -47.13 -32.26
C ALA A 13 15.28 -47.60 -31.03
N VAL A 14 14.14 -48.21 -31.26
CA VAL A 14 13.34 -48.98 -30.30
C VAL A 14 13.95 -50.36 -30.21
N VAL A 15 14.32 -50.81 -29.03
CA VAL A 15 14.62 -52.22 -28.77
C VAL A 15 13.59 -52.73 -27.75
N LEU A 16 12.67 -53.57 -28.27
CA LEU A 16 11.86 -54.48 -27.45
C LEU A 16 12.72 -55.69 -27.08
N MET A 17 12.82 -55.96 -25.78
CA MET A 17 13.18 -57.32 -25.31
C MET A 17 12.12 -57.82 -24.35
N THR A 18 11.38 -58.79 -24.80
CA THR A 18 10.55 -59.69 -24.00
C THR A 18 11.43 -60.74 -23.32
N ALA A 19 11.33 -60.87 -22.00
CA ALA A 19 11.76 -62.04 -21.30
C ALA A 19 10.75 -62.39 -20.18
N CYS A 20 10.12 -63.56 -20.37
CA CYS A 20 9.29 -64.21 -19.36
C CYS A 20 10.18 -64.90 -18.31
N GLY A 21 9.78 -64.88 -17.05
CA GLY A 21 10.37 -65.81 -16.11
C GLY A 21 10.20 -65.52 -14.62
N ARG A 22 9.22 -66.22 -14.05
CA ARG A 22 9.11 -66.71 -12.67
C ARG A 22 8.78 -65.75 -11.50
N MET A 23 7.61 -66.06 -10.96
CA MET A 23 7.18 -65.70 -9.61
C MET A 23 8.19 -66.16 -8.54
N ASP A 24 8.53 -65.27 -7.62
CA ASP A 24 8.85 -65.67 -6.25
C ASP A 24 8.25 -64.69 -5.25
N LYS A 25 7.85 -65.25 -4.10
CA LYS A 25 7.00 -64.64 -3.10
C LYS A 25 7.77 -63.71 -2.15
N GLY A 26 7.16 -62.57 -1.84
CA GLY A 26 7.28 -62.01 -0.46
C GLY A 26 8.38 -60.97 -0.25
N ALA A 27 8.11 -59.74 -0.67
CA ALA A 27 8.64 -58.58 0.05
C ALA A 27 7.54 -57.55 0.13
N GLN A 28 7.01 -57.35 1.31
CA GLN A 28 6.17 -56.18 1.64
C GLN A 28 7.05 -54.94 1.47
N MET A 29 6.88 -54.23 0.38
CA MET A 29 7.31 -52.83 0.28
C MET A 29 6.46 -52.01 1.24
N LYS A 30 7.06 -51.62 2.37
CA LYS A 30 6.58 -50.50 3.16
C LYS A 30 6.59 -49.28 2.23
N THR A 31 5.42 -48.87 1.79
CA THR A 31 5.18 -47.53 1.27
C THR A 31 5.41 -46.59 2.43
N GLU A 32 6.57 -45.98 2.52
CA GLU A 32 6.77 -44.78 3.31
C GLU A 32 5.86 -43.72 2.69
N ASN A 33 4.73 -43.54 3.37
CA ASN A 33 3.86 -42.43 3.17
C ASN A 33 4.65 -41.19 3.65
N THR A 34 5.36 -40.55 2.69
CA THR A 34 5.85 -39.21 2.91
C THR A 34 4.61 -38.33 3.03
N GLN A 35 4.11 -38.21 4.25
CA GLN A 35 3.20 -37.11 4.60
C GLN A 35 4.01 -35.83 4.32
N ILE A 36 3.75 -35.22 3.16
CA ILE A 36 3.99 -33.81 2.96
C ILE A 36 3.10 -33.17 4.04
N ASN A 37 3.71 -32.78 5.15
CA ASN A 37 3.10 -31.84 6.10
C ASN A 37 2.81 -30.58 5.28
N GLN A 38 1.62 -30.50 4.69
CA GLN A 38 0.98 -29.23 4.41
C GLN A 38 0.76 -28.59 5.80
N PHE A 39 1.73 -27.81 6.22
CA PHE A 39 1.45 -26.76 7.20
C PHE A 39 0.44 -25.84 6.52
N THR A 40 -0.84 -26.10 6.70
CA THR A 40 -1.86 -25.08 6.61
C THR A 40 -1.57 -24.16 7.78
N GLU A 41 -0.66 -23.20 7.58
CA GLU A 41 -0.50 -22.11 8.53
C GLU A 41 -1.87 -21.47 8.69
N SER A 42 -2.43 -21.55 9.89
CA SER A 42 -3.76 -21.05 10.17
C SER A 42 -3.83 -19.56 9.86
N ALA A 43 -4.97 -19.12 9.31
CA ALA A 43 -5.24 -17.71 9.17
C ALA A 43 -5.15 -17.02 10.55
N PHE A 44 -4.74 -15.76 10.54
CA PHE A 44 -4.77 -14.92 11.74
C PHE A 44 -6.22 -14.65 12.16
N ASP A 45 -6.42 -14.47 13.45
CA ASP A 45 -7.69 -14.06 14.05
C ASP A 45 -7.52 -12.87 15.01
N ALA A 46 -8.60 -12.40 15.60
CA ALA A 46 -8.58 -11.27 16.52
C ALA A 46 -7.70 -11.49 17.76
N ASP A 47 -7.48 -12.76 18.15
CA ASP A 47 -6.65 -13.15 19.31
C ASP A 47 -5.19 -13.44 18.93
N THR A 48 -4.83 -13.38 17.65
CA THR A 48 -3.45 -13.52 17.20
C THR A 48 -2.62 -12.34 17.69
N LYS A 49 -1.44 -12.61 18.25
CA LYS A 49 -0.53 -11.56 18.72
C LYS A 49 0.03 -10.75 17.54
N ILE A 50 0.16 -9.44 17.74
CA ILE A 50 0.77 -8.56 16.74
C ILE A 50 2.20 -9.02 16.42
N THR A 51 2.97 -9.44 17.45
CA THR A 51 4.34 -9.95 17.27
C THR A 51 4.40 -11.26 16.47
N ASP A 52 3.36 -12.09 16.50
CA ASP A 52 3.29 -13.31 15.70
C ASP A 52 3.02 -12.96 14.22
N VAL A 53 2.18 -11.96 13.95
CA VAL A 53 1.99 -11.43 12.58
C VAL A 53 3.30 -10.85 12.03
N ILE A 54 3.99 -10.02 12.82
CA ILE A 54 5.27 -9.40 12.42
C ILE A 54 6.32 -10.45 12.07
N ARG A 55 6.35 -11.57 12.78
CA ARG A 55 7.33 -12.65 12.62
C ARG A 55 6.90 -13.75 11.67
N ASP A 56 5.72 -13.63 11.05
CA ASP A 56 5.24 -14.65 10.13
C ASP A 56 6.19 -14.75 8.90
N PRO A 57 6.64 -15.97 8.55
CA PRO A 57 7.57 -16.17 7.44
C PRO A 57 7.10 -15.61 6.09
N ALA A 58 5.78 -15.49 5.88
CA ALA A 58 5.22 -14.91 4.66
C ALA A 58 5.67 -13.45 4.44
N PHE A 59 5.96 -12.72 5.52
CA PHE A 59 6.34 -11.31 5.46
C PHE A 59 7.86 -11.07 5.48
N GLY A 60 8.68 -12.10 5.71
CA GLY A 60 10.14 -11.93 5.75
C GLY A 60 10.56 -10.75 6.63
N ASP A 61 11.55 -9.97 6.19
CA ASP A 61 12.11 -8.86 6.97
C ASP A 61 11.21 -7.62 7.02
N TYR A 62 10.21 -7.51 6.12
CA TYR A 62 9.29 -6.36 6.09
C TYR A 62 8.05 -6.54 6.98
N GLY A 63 7.83 -7.71 7.60
CA GLY A 63 6.71 -7.93 8.52
C GLY A 63 6.66 -6.90 9.66
N ARG A 64 7.81 -6.43 10.14
CA ARG A 64 7.90 -5.37 11.14
C ARG A 64 7.26 -4.03 10.70
N LEU A 65 7.21 -3.75 9.39
CA LEU A 65 6.66 -2.52 8.81
C LEU A 65 5.13 -2.54 8.66
N LEU A 66 4.47 -3.67 8.95
CA LEU A 66 3.01 -3.76 8.96
C LEU A 66 2.39 -2.91 10.08
N PHE A 67 3.14 -2.70 11.15
CA PHE A 67 2.74 -1.93 12.33
C PHE A 67 3.77 -0.82 12.58
N PRO A 68 3.43 0.22 13.38
CA PRO A 68 4.39 1.27 13.69
C PRO A 68 5.69 0.73 14.27
N VAL A 69 6.83 1.17 13.74
CA VAL A 69 8.18 0.76 14.17
C VAL A 69 8.83 1.75 15.12
N ASP A 70 8.22 2.90 15.31
CA ASP A 70 8.77 4.04 16.06
C ASP A 70 8.62 3.90 17.58
N PHE A 71 7.98 2.83 18.03
CA PHE A 71 7.85 2.47 19.44
C PHE A 71 7.73 0.95 19.63
N GLU A 72 8.04 0.50 20.83
CA GLU A 72 7.97 -0.92 21.19
C GLU A 72 6.52 -1.39 21.29
N ILE A 73 6.19 -2.48 20.60
CA ILE A 73 4.88 -3.14 20.70
C ILE A 73 4.95 -4.21 21.79
N PRO A 74 4.14 -4.12 22.87
CA PRO A 74 4.11 -5.13 23.90
C PRO A 74 3.77 -6.53 23.36
N ASP A 75 4.51 -7.55 23.79
CA ASP A 75 4.38 -8.94 23.32
C ASP A 75 3.01 -9.58 23.57
N ASN A 76 2.21 -9.00 24.46
CA ASN A 76 0.87 -9.50 24.79
C ASN A 76 -0.25 -8.87 23.94
N LEU A 77 0.03 -7.83 23.15
CA LEU A 77 -0.99 -7.19 22.32
C LEU A 77 -1.40 -8.09 21.17
N LYS A 78 -2.70 -8.13 20.93
CA LYS A 78 -3.35 -8.91 19.89
C LYS A 78 -3.92 -7.99 18.80
N LEU A 79 -4.31 -8.54 17.67
CA LEU A 79 -4.92 -7.76 16.57
C LEU A 79 -6.16 -6.98 17.04
N LYS A 80 -6.95 -7.51 17.98
CA LYS A 80 -8.08 -6.77 18.57
C LYS A 80 -7.67 -5.56 19.41
N ASP A 81 -6.42 -5.51 19.85
CA ASP A 81 -5.87 -4.47 20.72
C ASP A 81 -5.09 -3.40 19.91
N VAL A 82 -5.12 -3.43 18.57
CA VAL A 82 -4.41 -2.47 17.67
C VAL A 82 -4.69 -1.01 18.06
N ARG A 83 -5.87 -0.73 18.61
CA ARG A 83 -6.21 0.61 19.08
C ARG A 83 -5.24 1.13 20.17
N GLU A 84 -4.62 0.27 20.96
CA GLU A 84 -3.70 0.69 22.02
C GLU A 84 -2.41 1.28 21.46
N ILE A 85 -2.02 0.89 20.23
CA ILE A 85 -0.86 1.42 19.52
C ILE A 85 -1.21 2.52 18.49
N LEU A 86 -2.51 2.88 18.37
CA LEU A 86 -3.00 3.90 17.45
C LEU A 86 -3.93 4.90 18.20
N PRO A 87 -3.43 5.64 19.21
CA PRO A 87 -4.28 6.36 20.15
C PRO A 87 -5.09 7.51 19.52
N TRP A 88 -4.68 8.03 18.36
CA TRP A 88 -5.37 9.15 17.69
C TRP A 88 -6.51 8.71 16.76
N TYR A 89 -6.74 7.40 16.62
CA TYR A 89 -7.73 6.83 15.72
C TYR A 89 -8.96 6.33 16.46
N SER A 90 -10.15 6.74 16.02
CA SER A 90 -11.39 6.52 16.76
C SER A 90 -12.24 5.34 16.28
N LYS A 91 -12.03 4.89 15.06
CA LYS A 91 -12.89 3.91 14.38
C LYS A 91 -12.10 2.74 13.80
N ILE A 92 -11.22 2.16 14.64
CA ILE A 92 -10.48 0.97 14.24
C ILE A 92 -11.42 -0.23 14.28
N ASN A 93 -11.51 -0.92 13.14
CA ASN A 93 -12.30 -2.13 12.97
C ASN A 93 -11.38 -3.36 13.03
N THR A 94 -11.53 -4.19 14.07
CA THR A 94 -10.72 -5.39 14.25
C THR A 94 -10.87 -6.38 13.11
N ASP A 95 -12.11 -6.59 12.62
CA ASP A 95 -12.38 -7.55 11.55
C ASP A 95 -11.67 -7.11 10.26
N LYS A 96 -11.66 -5.80 9.99
CA LYS A 96 -10.93 -5.24 8.86
C LYS A 96 -9.40 -5.39 9.01
N THR A 97 -8.89 -5.22 10.23
CA THR A 97 -7.45 -5.46 10.52
C THR A 97 -7.09 -6.92 10.25
N VAL A 98 -7.92 -7.87 10.71
CA VAL A 98 -7.73 -9.30 10.48
C VAL A 98 -7.84 -9.66 8.99
N GLU A 99 -8.87 -9.16 8.30
CA GLU A 99 -9.03 -9.33 6.85
C GLU A 99 -7.76 -8.86 6.10
N LEU A 100 -7.28 -7.67 6.44
CA LEU A 100 -6.12 -7.06 5.79
C LEU A 100 -4.86 -7.91 5.93
N VAL A 101 -4.47 -8.28 7.16
CA VAL A 101 -3.23 -9.04 7.37
C VAL A 101 -3.30 -10.44 6.77
N ASN A 102 -4.48 -11.08 6.73
CA ASN A 102 -4.68 -12.36 6.05
C ASN A 102 -4.59 -12.20 4.53
N THR A 103 -5.22 -11.18 3.95
CA THR A 103 -5.12 -10.90 2.51
C THR A 103 -3.67 -10.67 2.09
N MET A 104 -2.91 -9.90 2.88
CA MET A 104 -1.48 -9.67 2.62
C MET A 104 -0.66 -10.95 2.74
N LYS A 105 -0.94 -11.79 3.75
CA LYS A 105 -0.30 -13.10 3.93
C LYS A 105 -0.57 -14.03 2.74
N GLU A 106 -1.83 -14.15 2.32
CA GLU A 106 -2.22 -14.98 1.18
C GLU A 106 -1.53 -14.55 -0.12
N ARG A 107 -1.46 -13.24 -0.38
CA ARG A 107 -0.75 -12.70 -1.55
C ARG A 107 0.74 -13.02 -1.49
N ALA A 108 1.40 -12.79 -0.35
CA ALA A 108 2.81 -13.11 -0.18
C ALA A 108 3.08 -14.62 -0.34
N GLN A 109 2.23 -15.49 0.22
CA GLN A 109 2.35 -16.95 0.10
C GLN A 109 2.08 -17.44 -1.34
N SER A 110 1.27 -16.74 -2.13
CA SER A 110 1.08 -17.02 -3.55
C SER A 110 2.28 -16.63 -4.43
N GLY A 111 3.31 -16.02 -3.84
CA GLY A 111 4.51 -15.54 -4.53
C GLY A 111 4.38 -14.13 -5.11
N GLU A 112 3.32 -13.39 -4.75
CA GLU A 112 3.21 -11.98 -5.11
C GLU A 112 4.22 -11.17 -4.29
N GLN A 113 4.99 -10.32 -4.97
CA GLN A 113 5.83 -9.35 -4.28
C GLN A 113 4.94 -8.20 -3.80
N ILE A 114 4.68 -8.15 -2.48
CA ILE A 114 3.79 -7.17 -1.85
C ILE A 114 4.53 -6.02 -1.18
N PHE A 115 5.87 -6.05 -1.16
CA PHE A 115 6.69 -4.98 -0.58
C PHE A 115 7.87 -4.63 -1.49
N TYR A 116 8.18 -3.35 -1.57
CA TYR A 116 9.29 -2.80 -2.36
C TYR A 116 10.09 -1.81 -1.53
N ASP A 117 11.39 -2.04 -1.46
CA ASP A 117 12.35 -1.04 -0.98
C ASP A 117 12.44 0.12 -1.97
N ILE A 118 12.38 1.35 -1.47
CA ILE A 118 12.56 2.56 -2.29
C ILE A 118 13.98 3.11 -2.24
N TYR A 119 14.78 2.63 -1.32
CA TYR A 119 16.18 2.99 -1.15
C TYR A 119 17.10 1.79 -1.39
N SER A 120 18.24 2.04 -2.03
CA SER A 120 19.27 1.04 -2.24
C SER A 120 19.97 0.65 -0.93
N ASP A 121 20.64 -0.52 -0.92
CA ASP A 121 21.44 -0.96 0.23
C ASP A 121 22.56 0.02 0.60
N ALA A 122 23.12 0.72 -0.39
CA ALA A 122 24.13 1.75 -0.16
C ALA A 122 23.55 2.95 0.60
N GLU A 123 22.34 3.41 0.23
CA GLU A 123 21.64 4.50 0.91
C GLU A 123 21.22 4.09 2.32
N LYS A 124 20.66 2.88 2.50
CA LYS A 124 20.32 2.32 3.82
C LYS A 124 21.55 2.13 4.74
N LYS A 125 22.71 1.90 4.16
CA LYS A 125 23.97 1.84 4.90
C LYS A 125 24.46 3.21 5.32
N ALA A 126 24.27 4.22 4.45
CA ALA A 126 24.67 5.61 4.73
C ALA A 126 23.72 6.28 5.74
N ASP A 127 22.43 5.94 5.67
CA ASP A 127 21.36 6.41 6.55
C ASP A 127 20.54 5.22 7.01
N PRO A 128 20.82 4.65 8.21
CA PRO A 128 20.12 3.46 8.69
C PRO A 128 18.61 3.61 8.91
N GLU A 129 18.09 4.83 9.10
CA GLU A 129 16.66 5.07 9.24
C GLU A 129 15.88 4.75 7.95
N LYS A 130 16.55 4.79 6.79
CA LYS A 130 15.99 4.37 5.50
C LYS A 130 15.59 2.89 5.42
N LYS A 131 15.98 2.06 6.40
CA LYS A 131 15.53 0.68 6.52
C LYS A 131 14.06 0.57 6.96
N ASP A 132 13.53 1.63 7.55
CA ASP A 132 12.16 1.68 8.07
C ASP A 132 11.21 2.38 7.08
N THR A 133 11.52 2.26 5.79
CA THR A 133 10.74 2.82 4.68
C THR A 133 10.44 1.76 3.64
N GLY A 134 9.45 2.01 2.80
CA GLY A 134 9.12 1.19 1.63
C GLY A 134 7.65 1.30 1.23
N LEU A 135 7.31 0.59 0.18
CA LEU A 135 5.98 0.59 -0.42
C LEU A 135 5.34 -0.79 -0.27
N PHE A 136 4.21 -0.86 0.41
CA PHE A 136 3.34 -2.03 0.32
C PHE A 136 2.44 -1.90 -0.90
N PHE A 137 2.47 -2.90 -1.77
CA PHE A 137 1.71 -2.92 -3.02
C PHE A 137 0.42 -3.72 -2.88
N PHE A 138 -0.69 -3.07 -3.09
CA PHE A 138 -2.01 -3.64 -3.22
C PHE A 138 -2.36 -3.63 -4.72
N ARG A 139 -2.03 -4.73 -5.39
CA ARG A 139 -2.16 -4.88 -6.83
C ARG A 139 -3.63 -4.87 -7.26
N GLY A 140 -3.96 -4.04 -8.25
CA GLY A 140 -5.21 -4.05 -9.00
C GLY A 140 -5.05 -4.73 -10.36
N ASP A 141 -5.65 -4.16 -11.39
CA ASP A 141 -5.53 -4.66 -12.76
C ASP A 141 -4.17 -4.26 -13.37
N ALA A 142 -3.61 -5.12 -14.21
CA ALA A 142 -2.35 -4.83 -14.87
C ALA A 142 -2.49 -3.59 -15.78
N GLY A 143 -1.58 -2.62 -15.61
CA GLY A 143 -1.60 -1.38 -16.36
C GLY A 143 -2.66 -0.36 -15.91
N ALA A 144 -3.40 -0.63 -14.82
CA ALA A 144 -4.33 0.35 -14.25
C ALA A 144 -3.60 1.53 -13.60
N LYS A 145 -4.31 2.66 -13.46
CA LYS A 145 -3.85 3.88 -12.81
C LYS A 145 -3.42 3.63 -11.37
N THR A 146 -2.54 4.49 -10.86
CA THR A 146 -1.86 4.28 -9.58
C THR A 146 -2.26 5.31 -8.54
N ALA A 147 -2.57 4.83 -7.33
CA ALA A 147 -2.77 5.63 -6.13
C ALA A 147 -1.63 5.40 -5.13
N ILE A 148 -1.11 6.46 -4.51
CA ILE A 148 -0.13 6.37 -3.42
C ILE A 148 -0.81 6.85 -2.16
N VAL A 149 -0.92 5.97 -1.16
CA VAL A 149 -1.70 6.19 0.07
C VAL A 149 -0.76 6.37 1.26
N ASN A 150 -0.89 7.48 1.95
CA ASN A 150 -0.01 7.91 3.02
C ASN A 150 -0.78 7.95 4.35
N ALA A 151 -0.38 7.12 5.30
CA ALA A 151 -1.02 7.10 6.61
C ALA A 151 -0.69 8.35 7.43
N GLY A 152 -1.56 8.68 8.38
CA GLY A 152 -1.26 9.65 9.43
C GLY A 152 -0.37 9.08 10.53
N GLY A 153 -0.35 9.79 11.66
CA GLY A 153 0.48 9.48 12.82
C GLY A 153 1.29 10.70 13.29
N GLY A 154 0.87 11.92 12.87
CA GLY A 154 1.45 13.20 13.34
C GLY A 154 2.90 13.42 12.94
N PHE A 155 3.45 12.69 11.97
CA PHE A 155 4.87 12.61 11.63
C PHE A 155 5.74 12.08 12.78
N VAL A 156 5.15 11.36 13.74
CA VAL A 156 5.83 10.71 14.87
C VAL A 156 5.91 9.21 14.65
N TYR A 157 4.88 8.62 14.03
CA TYR A 157 4.82 7.23 13.61
C TYR A 157 3.93 7.10 12.37
N VAL A 158 3.90 5.91 11.76
CA VAL A 158 3.08 5.62 10.56
C VAL A 158 1.97 4.65 10.91
N ALA A 159 0.71 5.12 10.84
CA ALA A 159 -0.48 4.31 11.17
C ALA A 159 -0.95 3.42 10.01
N GLY A 160 -0.04 2.80 9.25
CA GLY A 160 -0.32 2.08 8.00
C GLY A 160 -1.48 1.10 8.10
N ILE A 161 -1.49 0.26 9.14
CA ILE A 161 -2.49 -0.80 9.36
C ILE A 161 -3.95 -0.30 9.43
N HIS A 162 -4.18 0.98 9.70
CA HIS A 162 -5.52 1.57 9.80
C HIS A 162 -5.76 2.69 8.79
N ASP A 163 -4.74 3.47 8.44
CA ASP A 163 -4.90 4.78 7.79
C ASP A 163 -4.30 4.85 6.37
N SER A 164 -3.80 3.73 5.82
CA SER A 164 -3.40 3.63 4.42
C SER A 164 -3.66 2.24 3.82
N PHE A 165 -3.34 1.16 4.50
CA PHE A 165 -3.52 -0.20 3.96
C PHE A 165 -4.98 -0.52 3.66
N PRO A 166 -5.97 -0.20 4.52
CA PRO A 166 -7.37 -0.45 4.20
C PRO A 166 -7.84 0.31 2.96
N GLN A 167 -7.45 1.59 2.82
CA GLN A 167 -7.78 2.39 1.64
C GLN A 167 -7.12 1.82 0.38
N ALA A 168 -5.84 1.44 0.46
CA ALA A 168 -5.12 0.82 -0.65
C ALA A 168 -5.74 -0.52 -1.06
N LEU A 169 -6.17 -1.34 -0.09
CA LEU A 169 -6.89 -2.58 -0.36
C LEU A 169 -8.22 -2.33 -1.07
N GLU A 170 -9.02 -1.36 -0.62
CA GLU A 170 -10.30 -1.04 -1.27
C GLU A 170 -10.10 -0.50 -2.69
N LEU A 171 -9.09 0.34 -2.93
CA LEU A 171 -8.72 0.80 -4.27
C LEU A 171 -8.30 -0.38 -5.17
N SER A 172 -7.52 -1.33 -4.64
CA SER A 172 -7.10 -2.51 -5.41
C SER A 172 -8.27 -3.42 -5.77
N LYS A 173 -9.26 -3.60 -4.89
CA LYS A 173 -10.51 -4.33 -5.18
C LYS A 173 -11.34 -3.68 -6.30
N LYS A 174 -11.16 -2.38 -6.53
CA LYS A 174 -11.79 -1.61 -7.60
C LYS A 174 -10.96 -1.57 -8.90
N GLY A 175 -9.87 -2.34 -8.95
CA GLY A 175 -9.01 -2.49 -10.12
C GLY A 175 -7.83 -1.51 -10.19
N TYR A 176 -7.70 -0.54 -9.29
CA TYR A 176 -6.58 0.41 -9.27
C TYR A 176 -5.33 -0.19 -8.63
N ASN A 177 -4.16 0.16 -9.10
CA ASN A 177 -2.92 -0.18 -8.42
C ASN A 177 -2.71 0.80 -7.26
N ALA A 178 -2.60 0.30 -6.03
CA ALA A 178 -2.45 1.14 -4.86
C ALA A 178 -1.19 0.78 -4.07
N PHE A 179 -0.41 1.81 -3.70
CA PHE A 179 0.78 1.66 -2.89
C PHE A 179 0.61 2.41 -1.57
N ALA A 180 0.85 1.73 -0.47
CA ALA A 180 0.87 2.35 0.84
C ALA A 180 2.31 2.59 1.27
N LEU A 181 2.68 3.86 1.49
CA LEU A 181 4.02 4.26 1.87
C LEU A 181 4.21 4.14 3.39
N ILE A 182 5.26 3.46 3.79
CA ILE A 182 5.87 3.57 5.11
C ILE A 182 7.02 4.56 4.99
N TYR A 183 6.98 5.63 5.76
CA TYR A 183 7.90 6.76 5.70
C TYR A 183 8.55 7.01 7.06
N ARG A 184 9.71 7.65 7.08
CA ARG A 184 10.41 8.01 8.31
C ARG A 184 9.72 9.16 9.04
N PRO A 185 9.75 9.20 10.39
CA PRO A 185 9.24 10.33 11.16
C PRO A 185 9.85 11.68 10.76
N GLY A 186 9.11 12.77 11.01
CA GLY A 186 9.49 14.12 10.61
C GLY A 186 8.82 14.56 9.30
N ALA A 187 8.28 15.78 9.30
CA ALA A 187 7.48 16.26 8.18
C ALA A 187 8.29 16.42 6.89
N GLN A 188 9.52 16.93 6.98
CA GLN A 188 10.42 17.08 5.84
C GLN A 188 10.86 15.71 5.31
N THR A 189 11.33 14.84 6.20
CA THR A 189 11.80 13.48 5.88
C THR A 189 10.70 12.64 5.24
N ALA A 190 9.47 12.72 5.76
CA ALA A 190 8.32 12.03 5.20
C ALA A 190 8.01 12.49 3.75
N CYS A 191 8.14 13.80 3.48
CA CYS A 191 7.97 14.31 2.12
C CYS A 191 9.12 13.89 1.18
N GLU A 192 10.35 13.78 1.68
CA GLU A 192 11.47 13.23 0.93
C GLU A 192 11.25 11.76 0.57
N ASP A 193 10.75 10.96 1.53
CA ASP A 193 10.39 9.55 1.29
C ASP A 193 9.24 9.41 0.29
N LEU A 194 8.22 10.30 0.33
CA LEU A 194 7.15 10.28 -0.66
C LEU A 194 7.67 10.71 -2.05
N ALA A 195 8.54 11.70 -2.14
CA ALA A 195 9.18 12.09 -3.40
C ALA A 195 9.99 10.92 -3.99
N ARG A 196 10.78 10.22 -3.16
CA ARG A 196 11.52 9.02 -3.56
C ARG A 196 10.58 7.88 -4.01
N ALA A 197 9.46 7.68 -3.30
CA ALA A 197 8.45 6.70 -3.69
C ALA A 197 7.85 7.01 -5.07
N ILE A 198 7.51 8.27 -5.35
CA ILE A 198 7.02 8.70 -6.66
C ILE A 198 8.08 8.43 -7.73
N ALA A 199 9.34 8.82 -7.49
CA ALA A 199 10.45 8.58 -8.41
C ALA A 199 10.62 7.08 -8.70
N PHE A 200 10.64 6.24 -7.65
CA PHE A 200 10.72 4.78 -7.79
C PHE A 200 9.59 4.23 -8.67
N LEU A 201 8.34 4.63 -8.42
CA LEU A 201 7.19 4.15 -9.19
C LEU A 201 7.22 4.63 -10.65
N GLN A 202 7.66 5.85 -10.92
CA GLN A 202 7.85 6.37 -12.27
C GLN A 202 8.94 5.59 -13.02
N GLU A 203 10.06 5.31 -12.36
CA GLU A 203 11.21 4.60 -12.95
C GLU A 203 10.90 3.12 -13.22
N HIS A 204 10.05 2.48 -12.40
CA HIS A 204 9.73 1.06 -12.47
C HIS A 204 8.31 0.75 -12.98
N ALA A 205 7.57 1.73 -13.50
CA ALA A 205 6.16 1.58 -13.88
C ALA A 205 5.91 0.40 -14.83
N SER A 206 6.77 0.22 -15.83
CA SER A 206 6.67 -0.89 -16.79
C SER A 206 6.91 -2.26 -16.15
N GLU A 207 7.90 -2.38 -15.26
CA GLU A 207 8.23 -3.61 -14.54
C GLU A 207 7.11 -3.99 -13.58
N LEU A 208 6.56 -3.01 -12.87
CA LEU A 208 5.46 -3.17 -11.94
C LEU A 208 4.11 -3.39 -12.63
N GLN A 209 4.04 -3.17 -13.95
CA GLN A 209 2.80 -3.22 -14.75
C GLN A 209 1.74 -2.25 -14.21
N ILE A 210 2.14 -1.00 -13.94
CA ILE A 210 1.29 0.08 -13.44
C ILE A 210 1.30 1.27 -14.40
N ASP A 211 0.27 2.11 -14.31
CA ASP A 211 0.22 3.39 -15.03
C ASP A 211 0.36 4.56 -14.04
N MET A 212 1.47 5.29 -14.17
CA MET A 212 1.76 6.49 -13.40
C MET A 212 1.28 7.79 -14.07
N ALA A 213 0.75 7.73 -15.28
CA ALA A 213 0.04 8.88 -15.85
C ALA A 213 -1.23 9.12 -15.03
N ASP A 214 -1.52 10.38 -14.72
CA ASP A 214 -2.67 10.78 -13.91
C ASP A 214 -2.76 10.07 -12.52
N TYR A 215 -1.63 9.69 -11.94
CA TYR A 215 -1.61 9.10 -10.60
C TYR A 215 -2.23 10.03 -9.55
N SER A 216 -2.60 9.50 -8.39
CA SER A 216 -3.16 10.26 -7.28
C SER A 216 -2.39 10.07 -5.98
N LEU A 217 -2.39 11.11 -5.15
CA LEU A 217 -1.86 11.08 -3.79
C LEU A 217 -3.00 11.10 -2.78
N TRP A 218 -3.04 10.11 -1.91
CA TRP A 218 -4.05 9.96 -0.87
C TRP A 218 -3.40 10.06 0.50
N GLY A 219 -4.13 10.52 1.49
CA GLY A 219 -3.63 10.44 2.85
C GLY A 219 -4.62 10.84 3.92
N GLY A 220 -4.35 10.34 5.15
CA GLY A 220 -5.05 10.71 6.36
C GLY A 220 -4.17 11.58 7.28
N SER A 221 -4.72 12.59 7.95
CA SER A 221 -4.03 13.41 8.96
C SER A 221 -2.68 13.97 8.47
N ALA A 222 -1.56 13.55 9.05
CA ALA A 222 -0.21 13.91 8.61
C ALA A 222 0.07 13.46 7.18
N GLY A 223 -0.39 12.26 6.78
CA GLY A 223 -0.27 11.75 5.41
C GLY A 223 -1.02 12.59 4.39
N ALA A 224 -2.19 13.13 4.74
CA ALA A 224 -2.92 14.07 3.90
C ALA A 224 -2.16 15.38 3.71
N ARG A 225 -1.51 15.87 4.75
CA ARG A 225 -0.66 17.07 4.68
C ARG A 225 0.55 16.83 3.78
N MET A 226 1.19 15.68 3.92
CA MET A 226 2.31 15.26 3.07
C MET A 226 1.90 15.16 1.60
N ALA A 227 0.76 14.52 1.30
CA ALA A 227 0.21 14.42 -0.05
C ALA A 227 -0.07 15.81 -0.66
N ALA A 228 -0.66 16.73 0.11
CA ALA A 228 -0.92 18.09 -0.34
C ALA A 228 0.36 18.89 -0.61
N TRP A 229 1.37 18.77 0.25
CA TRP A 229 2.67 19.46 0.04
C TRP A 229 3.38 18.91 -1.20
N LEU A 230 3.43 17.59 -1.39
CA LEU A 230 4.01 16.99 -2.60
C LEU A 230 3.28 17.46 -3.87
N GLY A 231 1.95 17.47 -3.84
CA GLY A 231 1.15 17.94 -4.96
C GLY A 231 1.42 19.40 -5.32
N ALA A 232 1.59 20.28 -4.31
CA ALA A 232 1.77 21.71 -4.50
C ALA A 232 3.21 22.14 -4.82
N TYR A 233 4.21 21.47 -4.23
CA TYR A 233 5.63 21.84 -4.38
C TYR A 233 6.38 20.98 -5.39
N GLY A 234 5.86 19.79 -5.74
CA GLY A 234 6.50 18.84 -6.64
C GLY A 234 7.64 18.04 -6.00
N THR A 235 8.05 16.98 -6.68
CA THR A 235 9.11 16.06 -6.21
C THR A 235 10.48 16.72 -6.14
N SER A 236 10.77 17.66 -7.03
CA SER A 236 12.06 18.37 -7.08
C SER A 236 12.32 19.24 -5.86
N TYR A 237 11.28 19.76 -5.21
CA TYR A 237 11.41 20.49 -3.95
C TYR A 237 11.92 19.60 -2.80
N PHE A 238 11.64 18.30 -2.87
CA PHE A 238 12.01 17.30 -1.86
C PHE A 238 13.19 16.41 -2.30
N GLY A 239 14.00 16.87 -3.25
CA GLY A 239 15.31 16.28 -3.56
C GLY A 239 15.34 15.23 -4.67
N GLU A 240 14.22 14.97 -5.34
CA GLU A 240 14.14 14.06 -6.49
C GLU A 240 14.12 14.83 -7.83
N ALA A 241 14.08 14.09 -8.94
CA ALA A 241 13.84 14.70 -10.24
C ALA A 241 12.44 15.33 -10.33
N ASP A 242 12.23 16.21 -11.28
CA ASP A 242 10.93 16.86 -11.52
C ASP A 242 9.99 15.91 -12.28
N TYR A 243 9.21 15.13 -11.52
CA TYR A 243 8.19 14.24 -12.05
C TYR A 243 6.83 14.95 -12.20
N PRO A 244 5.93 14.45 -13.08
CA PRO A 244 4.60 15.04 -13.25
C PRO A 244 3.84 15.17 -11.94
N ALA A 245 3.04 16.24 -11.81
CA ALA A 245 2.14 16.41 -10.68
C ALA A 245 1.03 15.33 -10.68
N PRO A 246 0.45 14.97 -9.52
CA PRO A 246 -0.68 14.05 -9.47
C PRO A 246 -1.93 14.67 -10.10
N ALA A 247 -2.80 13.86 -10.72
CA ALA A 247 -4.09 14.28 -11.23
C ALA A 247 -5.05 14.71 -10.11
N ALA A 248 -4.91 14.13 -8.92
CA ALA A 248 -5.68 14.51 -7.75
C ALA A 248 -4.91 14.27 -6.45
N VAL A 249 -5.24 15.10 -5.44
CA VAL A 249 -4.85 14.92 -4.04
C VAL A 249 -6.11 14.66 -3.21
N ILE A 250 -6.13 13.56 -2.46
CA ILE A 250 -7.25 13.12 -1.64
C ILE A 250 -6.85 13.22 -0.16
N MET A 251 -7.54 14.07 0.59
CA MET A 251 -7.15 14.46 1.94
C MET A 251 -8.22 14.09 2.96
N GLN A 252 -7.86 13.30 3.97
CA GLN A 252 -8.72 13.05 5.13
C GLN A 252 -8.22 13.83 6.36
N TYR A 253 -9.14 14.42 7.07
CA TYR A 253 -8.99 15.00 8.42
C TYR A 253 -7.62 15.66 8.71
N THR A 254 -7.20 16.64 7.90
CA THR A 254 -5.97 17.42 8.18
C THR A 254 -6.24 18.91 8.36
N GLY A 255 -5.47 19.54 9.25
CA GLY A 255 -5.59 20.96 9.56
C GLY A 255 -4.75 21.88 8.66
N LEU A 256 -4.46 21.52 7.42
CA LEU A 256 -3.70 22.35 6.49
C LEU A 256 -4.49 23.60 6.11
N SER A 257 -3.83 24.77 6.16
CA SER A 257 -4.45 26.07 5.85
C SER A 257 -3.66 26.89 4.82
N GLU A 258 -2.41 26.53 4.56
CA GLU A 258 -1.57 27.22 3.58
C GLU A 258 -1.92 26.79 2.17
N VAL A 259 -2.09 27.76 1.25
CA VAL A 259 -2.36 27.57 -0.17
C VAL A 259 -1.29 28.28 -0.96
N THR A 260 -0.60 27.57 -1.83
CA THR A 260 0.51 28.06 -2.67
C THR A 260 0.05 28.66 -3.99
N GLY A 261 -1.09 28.19 -4.50
CA GLY A 261 -1.61 28.49 -5.83
C GLY A 261 -1.25 27.45 -6.89
N ASN A 262 -0.49 26.42 -6.53
CA ASN A 262 -0.10 25.32 -7.40
C ASN A 262 -0.75 23.98 -7.01
N GLU A 263 -1.73 24.01 -6.12
CA GLU A 263 -2.41 22.80 -5.69
C GLU A 263 -3.06 22.08 -6.88
N PRO A 264 -2.86 20.76 -7.00
CA PRO A 264 -3.61 19.92 -7.94
C PRO A 264 -5.10 19.89 -7.59
N PRO A 265 -5.97 19.36 -8.45
CA PRO A 265 -7.33 19.00 -8.09
C PRO A 265 -7.38 18.29 -6.74
N THR A 266 -8.20 18.79 -5.80
CA THR A 266 -8.14 18.35 -4.40
C THR A 266 -9.53 17.98 -3.87
N TYR A 267 -9.68 16.72 -3.43
CA TYR A 267 -10.82 16.26 -2.63
C TYR A 267 -10.45 16.19 -1.17
N ALA A 268 -11.35 16.61 -0.29
CA ALA A 268 -11.14 16.55 1.15
C ALA A 268 -12.36 15.96 1.87
N CYS A 269 -12.12 15.28 3.00
CA CYS A 269 -13.21 14.89 3.90
C CYS A 269 -12.78 15.00 5.37
N VAL A 270 -13.74 15.37 6.24
CA VAL A 270 -13.48 15.61 7.68
C VAL A 270 -14.77 15.52 8.50
N GLY A 271 -14.64 15.18 9.78
CA GLY A 271 -15.74 15.15 10.71
C GLY A 271 -15.93 16.48 11.48
N THR A 272 -17.18 16.85 11.80
CA THR A 272 -17.45 18.09 12.59
C THR A 272 -17.03 17.99 14.04
N SER A 273 -16.84 16.76 14.57
CA SER A 273 -16.39 16.51 15.95
C SER A 273 -14.91 16.11 16.01
N ASP A 274 -14.15 16.40 14.95
CA ASP A 274 -12.71 16.21 14.92
C ASP A 274 -12.04 17.21 15.88
N GLY A 275 -11.41 16.68 16.93
CA GLY A 275 -10.72 17.49 17.97
C GLY A 275 -9.26 17.80 17.61
N ILE A 276 -8.73 17.27 16.50
CA ILE A 276 -7.34 17.45 16.04
C ILE A 276 -7.30 18.36 14.81
N ALA A 277 -8.15 18.08 13.81
CA ALA A 277 -8.23 18.81 12.55
C ALA A 277 -9.57 19.54 12.45
N SER A 278 -9.55 20.88 12.51
CA SER A 278 -10.77 21.67 12.38
C SER A 278 -11.36 21.55 10.97
N TYR A 279 -12.61 21.09 10.87
CA TYR A 279 -13.32 21.03 9.59
C TYR A 279 -13.42 22.42 8.93
N ARG A 280 -13.55 23.49 9.71
CA ARG A 280 -13.58 24.87 9.18
C ARG A 280 -12.27 25.30 8.54
N THR A 281 -11.15 24.80 9.07
CA THR A 281 -9.83 25.04 8.46
C THR A 281 -9.77 24.35 7.10
N MET A 282 -10.27 23.12 6.99
CA MET A 282 -10.33 22.40 5.72
C MET A 282 -11.31 23.05 4.73
N GLU A 283 -12.50 23.48 5.17
CA GLU A 283 -13.44 24.23 4.32
C GLU A 283 -12.79 25.49 3.75
N ASN A 284 -12.08 26.26 4.58
CA ASN A 284 -11.36 27.45 4.13
C ASN A 284 -10.23 27.13 3.16
N TYR A 285 -9.48 26.06 3.38
CA TYR A 285 -8.42 25.59 2.48
C TYR A 285 -8.99 25.26 1.10
N ILE A 286 -10.04 24.45 1.05
CA ILE A 286 -10.71 24.06 -0.20
C ILE A 286 -11.35 25.29 -0.91
N ALA A 287 -11.95 26.22 -0.15
CA ALA A 287 -12.50 27.43 -0.74
C ALA A 287 -11.42 28.32 -1.39
N ARG A 288 -10.21 28.36 -0.81
CA ARG A 288 -9.07 29.10 -1.39
C ARG A 288 -8.53 28.42 -2.63
N ILE A 289 -8.43 27.10 -2.68
CA ILE A 289 -8.05 26.34 -3.89
C ILE A 289 -9.02 26.65 -5.02
N LYS A 290 -10.34 26.55 -4.75
CA LYS A 290 -11.38 26.90 -5.73
C LYS A 290 -11.24 28.34 -6.24
N LYS A 291 -10.94 29.29 -5.35
CA LYS A 291 -10.74 30.70 -5.73
C LYS A 291 -9.56 30.90 -6.67
N ASN A 292 -8.54 30.05 -6.58
CA ASN A 292 -7.39 30.05 -7.49
C ASN A 292 -7.70 29.38 -8.83
N GLY A 293 -8.92 28.84 -9.03
CA GLY A 293 -9.36 28.24 -10.30
C GLY A 293 -9.12 26.72 -10.39
N THR A 294 -8.59 26.10 -9.33
CA THR A 294 -8.38 24.65 -9.29
C THR A 294 -9.64 23.91 -8.83
N ASN A 295 -9.96 22.78 -9.45
CA ASN A 295 -11.08 21.94 -9.03
C ASN A 295 -10.82 21.42 -7.60
N ALA A 296 -11.80 21.57 -6.73
CA ALA A 296 -11.68 21.06 -5.37
C ALA A 296 -13.05 20.75 -4.76
N GLN A 297 -13.12 19.77 -3.87
CA GLN A 297 -14.35 19.34 -3.22
C GLN A 297 -14.09 19.02 -1.75
N ILE A 298 -15.09 19.20 -0.90
CA ILE A 298 -15.03 18.77 0.51
C ILE A 298 -16.35 18.15 0.94
N GLU A 299 -16.26 17.07 1.69
CA GLU A 299 -17.36 16.45 2.44
C GLU A 299 -17.14 16.63 3.94
N VAL A 300 -18.16 17.12 4.63
CA VAL A 300 -18.12 17.36 6.07
C VAL A 300 -19.12 16.45 6.78
N PHE A 301 -18.62 15.51 7.55
CA PHE A 301 -19.41 14.46 8.21
C PHE A 301 -19.84 14.87 9.62
N LYS A 302 -21.13 15.05 9.82
CA LYS A 302 -21.67 15.50 11.10
C LYS A 302 -21.40 14.51 12.23
N GLY A 303 -20.82 15.00 13.33
CA GLY A 303 -20.58 14.22 14.55
C GLY A 303 -19.41 13.24 14.47
N LEU A 304 -18.73 13.12 13.34
CA LEU A 304 -17.60 12.22 13.19
C LEU A 304 -16.33 12.82 13.78
N SER A 305 -15.56 12.02 14.51
CA SER A 305 -14.29 12.41 15.13
C SER A 305 -13.10 12.09 14.22
N HIS A 306 -11.88 12.48 14.62
CA HIS A 306 -10.64 12.22 13.90
C HIS A 306 -10.38 10.72 13.68
N GLY A 307 -9.68 10.39 12.58
CA GLY A 307 -9.18 9.05 12.33
C GLY A 307 -10.25 8.01 12.04
N PHE A 308 -11.27 8.34 11.24
CA PHE A 308 -12.36 7.42 10.92
C PHE A 308 -12.01 6.37 9.83
N GLY A 309 -10.81 6.44 9.23
CA GLY A 309 -10.36 5.49 8.22
C GLY A 309 -11.33 5.35 7.04
N LEU A 310 -11.82 4.14 6.75
CA LEU A 310 -12.83 3.90 5.72
C LEU A 310 -14.23 4.43 6.08
N GLY A 311 -14.48 4.78 7.34
CA GLY A 311 -15.77 5.29 7.78
C GLY A 311 -16.89 4.26 7.83
N GLU A 312 -16.59 2.96 7.73
CA GLU A 312 -17.57 1.87 7.74
C GLU A 312 -18.52 1.95 8.95
N GLY A 313 -19.81 1.78 8.73
CA GLY A 313 -20.84 1.88 9.75
C GLY A 313 -21.03 3.29 10.32
N THR A 314 -20.53 4.33 9.66
CA THR A 314 -20.65 5.74 10.05
C THR A 314 -21.30 6.58 8.93
N VAL A 315 -21.48 7.88 9.20
CA VAL A 315 -21.98 8.83 8.18
C VAL A 315 -20.95 9.09 7.05
N ALA A 316 -19.72 8.58 7.17
CA ALA A 316 -18.69 8.69 6.15
C ALA A 316 -18.58 7.43 5.28
N GLU A 317 -19.41 6.42 5.51
CA GLU A 317 -19.42 5.21 4.67
C GLU A 317 -19.59 5.58 3.20
N GLY A 318 -18.71 5.04 2.32
CA GLY A 318 -18.73 5.33 0.88
C GLY A 318 -17.91 6.56 0.45
N TRP A 319 -17.29 7.31 1.37
CA TRP A 319 -16.47 8.48 0.99
C TRP A 319 -15.37 8.15 -0.02
N ILE A 320 -14.83 6.93 0.04
CA ILE A 320 -13.75 6.50 -0.87
C ILE A 320 -14.24 6.42 -2.32
N ASP A 321 -15.51 6.08 -2.55
CA ASP A 321 -16.10 6.03 -3.89
C ASP A 321 -16.29 7.45 -4.45
N HIS A 322 -16.68 8.40 -3.62
CA HIS A 322 -16.77 9.81 -4.01
C HIS A 322 -15.40 10.39 -4.35
N ALA A 323 -14.39 10.07 -3.53
CA ALA A 323 -13.01 10.48 -3.79
C ALA A 323 -12.44 9.84 -5.07
N LEU A 324 -12.76 8.58 -5.33
CA LEU A 324 -12.38 7.88 -6.55
C LEU A 324 -13.01 8.53 -7.79
N THR A 325 -14.32 8.80 -7.76
CA THR A 325 -15.03 9.52 -8.83
C THR A 325 -14.38 10.89 -9.08
N PHE A 326 -14.05 11.62 -8.01
CA PHE A 326 -13.36 12.91 -8.14
C PHE A 326 -12.01 12.76 -8.84
N TRP A 327 -11.22 11.74 -8.50
CA TRP A 327 -9.94 11.46 -9.18
C TRP A 327 -10.17 11.14 -10.66
N GLU A 328 -11.11 10.25 -10.99
CA GLU A 328 -11.46 9.87 -12.37
C GLU A 328 -11.86 11.09 -13.23
N GLU A 329 -12.66 12.00 -12.67
CA GLU A 329 -13.07 13.25 -13.33
C GLU A 329 -11.92 14.24 -13.60
N ASN A 330 -10.79 14.08 -12.89
CA ASN A 330 -9.61 14.94 -13.05
C ASN A 330 -8.45 14.25 -13.77
N MET A 331 -8.60 13.00 -14.21
CA MET A 331 -7.66 12.38 -15.14
C MET A 331 -7.74 13.08 -16.49
N GLY A 332 -6.60 13.26 -17.15
CA GLY A 332 -6.58 13.77 -18.51
C GLY A 332 -7.34 12.84 -19.46
N ASP A 333 -8.07 13.42 -20.41
CA ASP A 333 -8.70 12.65 -21.47
C ASP A 333 -7.63 11.80 -22.17
N GLN A 334 -7.72 10.50 -22.07
CA GLN A 334 -6.99 9.58 -22.94
C GLN A 334 -7.57 9.73 -24.35
N LYS A 335 -7.02 10.70 -25.13
CA LYS A 335 -7.31 10.85 -26.55
C LYS A 335 -6.40 9.99 -27.39
#